data_4f047f775ab6e538d0bbd790e4016111
#
_entry.id   4f047f775ab6e538d0bbd790e4016111
#
_cell.length_a   1.000
_cell.length_b   1.000
_cell.length_c   1.000
_cell.angle_alpha   90.00
_cell.angle_beta   90.00
_cell.angle_gamma   90.00
#
_symmetry.space_group_name_H-M   'P 1'
#
loop_
_entity.id
_entity.type
_entity.pdbx_description
1 polymer ?
#
loop_
_entity_poly.entity_id
_entity_poly.type
_entity_poly.pdbx_seq_one_letter_code
_entity_poly.pdbx_strand_id
1 'polypeptide(L)'
;VINSTGIETLKLPARLTVLENSAFENNYSLTSVTFAEGSRLTTIGNAAFRFGSVTEIVIPASVRNTDRVAIGSEAFYYSGLTKVTFEMGGSADTAPLTLGENAFASNSSLTELILPARLASFTDASGNTVAPFANGASVFNGCGLTDIRIEGNGTSEYVSKDGVVYTTGLETLVYCPSYKTGTVTIPAEVRKIGEKAFYQCQKLEGVVFASGSQCAEIGAKAFYRCYGLTELVLPDSVGVINEDAFFQCKALVSLTLPAGLTSFDPSIINACEALQNLNVSAASKSFRSVDGVLFTADGKELVYYLPTRADAAY
;
A
#
# COMPACT_ATOMS: atom_id res chain seq x y z
N VAL A 1 6.35 -30.02 -9.62
CA VAL A 1 5.41 -29.57 -8.57
C VAL A 1 5.31 -30.66 -7.52
N ILE A 2 5.59 -30.34 -6.28
CA ILE A 2 5.56 -31.27 -5.14
C ILE A 2 4.39 -30.81 -4.26
N ASN A 3 3.19 -31.33 -4.49
CA ASN A 3 1.97 -30.95 -3.74
C ASN A 3 1.66 -31.96 -2.63
N SER A 4 1.14 -31.46 -1.52
CA SER A 4 0.57 -32.24 -0.40
C SER A 4 1.47 -33.39 0.07
N THR A 5 2.78 -33.14 0.14
CA THR A 5 3.73 -34.10 0.70
C THR A 5 3.77 -33.95 2.23
N GLY A 6 4.08 -35.04 2.93
CA GLY A 6 4.33 -34.99 4.38
C GLY A 6 5.69 -34.37 4.75
N ILE A 7 6.33 -33.62 3.85
CA ILE A 7 7.62 -32.97 4.10
C ILE A 7 7.41 -31.78 5.04
N GLU A 8 8.03 -31.80 6.20
CA GLU A 8 7.97 -30.71 7.20
C GLU A 8 9.08 -29.68 7.04
N THR A 9 10.25 -30.12 6.60
CA THR A 9 11.43 -29.27 6.43
C THR A 9 12.08 -29.46 5.06
N LEU A 10 12.52 -28.39 4.46
CA LEU A 10 13.17 -28.38 3.15
C LEU A 10 14.46 -27.55 3.21
N LYS A 11 15.56 -28.16 2.79
CA LYS A 11 16.82 -27.46 2.56
C LYS A 11 17.13 -27.40 1.07
N LEU A 12 17.13 -26.21 0.51
CA LEU A 12 17.41 -25.97 -0.90
C LEU A 12 18.92 -25.83 -1.14
N PRO A 13 19.48 -26.54 -2.16
CA PRO A 13 20.91 -26.56 -2.39
C PRO A 13 21.42 -25.25 -2.97
N ALA A 14 22.69 -24.89 -2.67
CA ALA A 14 23.30 -23.63 -3.08
C ALA A 14 23.34 -23.43 -4.62
N ARG A 15 23.42 -24.53 -5.40
CA ARG A 15 23.47 -24.48 -6.87
C ARG A 15 22.11 -24.16 -7.55
N LEU A 16 21.02 -24.20 -6.78
CA LEU A 16 19.69 -23.88 -7.31
C LEU A 16 19.63 -22.41 -7.71
N THR A 17 19.18 -22.11 -8.93
CA THR A 17 19.06 -20.75 -9.44
C THR A 17 17.62 -20.28 -9.54
N VAL A 18 16.67 -21.19 -9.78
CA VAL A 18 15.26 -20.88 -9.97
C VAL A 18 14.41 -21.89 -9.21
N LEU A 19 13.47 -21.41 -8.42
CA LEU A 19 12.29 -22.14 -8.01
C LEU A 19 11.20 -21.86 -9.03
N GLU A 20 10.75 -22.87 -9.73
CA GLU A 20 9.71 -22.74 -10.75
C GLU A 20 8.34 -22.48 -10.12
N ASN A 21 7.38 -22.05 -10.97
CA ASN A 21 6.01 -21.76 -10.55
C ASN A 21 5.38 -22.97 -9.85
N SER A 22 4.66 -22.71 -8.77
CA SER A 22 3.94 -23.71 -7.96
C SER A 22 4.81 -24.84 -7.43
N ALA A 23 6.13 -24.65 -7.28
CA ALA A 23 7.06 -25.73 -6.93
C ALA A 23 6.66 -26.46 -5.64
N PHE A 24 6.17 -25.72 -4.63
CA PHE A 24 5.74 -26.23 -3.33
C PHE A 24 4.35 -25.71 -2.93
N GLU A 25 3.51 -25.43 -3.92
CA GLU A 25 2.13 -25.00 -3.70
C GLU A 25 1.31 -26.08 -2.96
N ASN A 26 0.42 -25.67 -2.04
CA ASN A 26 -0.44 -26.55 -1.24
C ASN A 26 0.34 -27.57 -0.35
N ASN A 27 1.53 -27.22 0.11
CA ASN A 27 2.28 -28.05 1.05
C ASN A 27 2.00 -27.65 2.49
N TYR A 28 0.90 -28.11 3.04
CA TYR A 28 0.42 -27.77 4.39
C TYR A 28 1.29 -28.31 5.52
N SER A 29 2.14 -29.31 5.27
CA SER A 29 3.08 -29.87 6.26
C SER A 29 4.41 -29.13 6.28
N LEU A 30 4.76 -28.38 5.23
CA LEU A 30 6.04 -27.70 5.08
C LEU A 30 6.07 -26.43 5.95
N THR A 31 6.71 -26.50 7.10
CA THR A 31 6.81 -25.41 8.08
C THR A 31 8.13 -24.65 8.02
N SER A 32 9.18 -25.27 7.48
CA SER A 32 10.52 -24.70 7.43
C SER A 32 11.17 -24.86 6.07
N VAL A 33 11.63 -23.74 5.51
CA VAL A 33 12.40 -23.69 4.27
C VAL A 33 13.69 -22.94 4.53
N THR A 34 14.82 -23.58 4.23
CA THR A 34 16.15 -22.98 4.37
C THR A 34 16.93 -23.08 3.06
N PHE A 35 17.81 -22.12 2.85
CA PHE A 35 18.72 -22.09 1.71
C PHE A 35 20.14 -22.42 2.19
N ALA A 36 20.87 -23.21 1.42
CA ALA A 36 22.26 -23.49 1.75
C ALA A 36 23.11 -22.22 1.65
N GLU A 37 24.16 -22.14 2.44
CA GLU A 37 25.15 -21.05 2.37
C GLU A 37 25.69 -20.89 0.96
N GLY A 38 25.88 -19.66 0.51
CA GLY A 38 26.29 -19.35 -0.87
C GLY A 38 25.20 -19.63 -1.90
N SER A 39 23.92 -19.57 -1.51
CA SER A 39 22.79 -19.74 -2.44
C SER A 39 22.95 -18.87 -3.68
N ARG A 40 22.66 -19.46 -4.84
CA ARG A 40 22.64 -18.79 -6.16
C ARG A 40 21.22 -18.55 -6.65
N LEU A 41 20.23 -18.72 -5.79
CA LEU A 41 18.83 -18.56 -6.17
C LEU A 41 18.58 -17.12 -6.63
N THR A 42 18.11 -16.94 -7.85
CA THR A 42 17.74 -15.63 -8.38
C THR A 42 16.23 -15.41 -8.42
N THR A 43 15.45 -16.48 -8.56
CA THR A 43 14.02 -16.38 -8.77
C THR A 43 13.23 -17.36 -7.91
N ILE A 44 12.19 -16.84 -7.24
CA ILE A 44 11.12 -17.61 -6.62
C ILE A 44 9.88 -17.41 -7.48
N GLY A 45 9.43 -18.47 -8.17
CA GLY A 45 8.35 -18.41 -9.16
C GLY A 45 6.97 -18.10 -8.60
N ASN A 46 6.01 -17.90 -9.49
CA ASN A 46 4.62 -17.63 -9.11
C ASN A 46 4.06 -18.78 -8.27
N ALA A 47 3.31 -18.45 -7.22
CA ALA A 47 2.68 -19.42 -6.33
C ALA A 47 3.63 -20.48 -5.72
N ALA A 48 4.95 -20.24 -5.68
CA ALA A 48 5.95 -21.27 -5.32
C ALA A 48 5.68 -21.89 -3.94
N PHE A 49 5.19 -21.13 -2.96
CA PHE A 49 4.82 -21.57 -1.61
C PHE A 49 3.38 -21.19 -1.24
N ARG A 50 2.52 -20.97 -2.24
CA ARG A 50 1.13 -20.60 -2.04
C ARG A 50 0.36 -21.66 -1.25
N PHE A 51 -0.49 -21.23 -0.30
CA PHE A 51 -1.26 -22.12 0.59
C PHE A 51 -0.38 -23.12 1.36
N GLY A 52 0.77 -22.66 1.81
CA GLY A 52 1.69 -23.45 2.63
C GLY A 52 1.47 -23.24 4.12
N SER A 53 2.49 -23.66 4.91
CA SER A 53 2.56 -23.47 6.38
C SER A 53 3.93 -22.93 6.81
N VAL A 54 4.67 -22.31 5.90
CA VAL A 54 5.98 -21.72 6.18
C VAL A 54 5.81 -20.50 7.05
N THR A 55 6.23 -20.57 8.31
CA THR A 55 6.06 -19.46 9.28
C THR A 55 7.15 -18.41 9.21
N GLU A 56 8.36 -18.81 8.88
CA GLU A 56 9.51 -17.91 8.76
C GLU A 56 10.32 -18.25 7.51
N ILE A 57 10.83 -17.24 6.84
CA ILE A 57 11.74 -17.42 5.70
C ILE A 57 12.81 -16.35 5.66
N VAL A 58 14.04 -16.78 5.31
CA VAL A 58 15.16 -15.89 5.00
C VAL A 58 15.36 -15.92 3.47
N ILE A 59 15.09 -14.82 2.81
CA ILE A 59 15.28 -14.67 1.37
C ILE A 59 16.75 -14.34 1.08
N PRO A 60 17.46 -15.19 0.32
CA PRO A 60 18.87 -14.97 0.01
C PRO A 60 19.12 -13.65 -0.72
N ALA A 61 20.26 -13.01 -0.47
CA ALA A 61 20.68 -11.79 -1.16
C ALA A 61 20.79 -11.97 -2.69
N SER A 62 21.03 -13.20 -3.15
CA SER A 62 21.11 -13.55 -4.57
C SER A 62 19.77 -13.45 -5.31
N VAL A 63 18.62 -13.42 -4.59
CA VAL A 63 17.28 -13.27 -5.21
C VAL A 63 17.16 -11.86 -5.78
N ARG A 64 17.02 -11.76 -7.09
CA ARG A 64 17.05 -10.51 -7.85
C ARG A 64 16.36 -10.68 -9.20
N ASN A 65 16.02 -9.55 -9.83
CA ASN A 65 15.53 -9.58 -11.21
C ASN A 65 16.64 -10.07 -12.17
N THR A 66 16.23 -10.92 -13.07
CA THR A 66 17.02 -11.35 -14.22
C THR A 66 16.22 -11.05 -15.49
N ASP A 67 15.74 -12.04 -16.17
CA ASP A 67 14.71 -12.01 -17.21
C ASP A 67 13.29 -12.21 -16.65
N ARG A 68 13.19 -12.39 -15.33
CA ARG A 68 11.95 -12.63 -14.57
C ARG A 68 11.86 -11.74 -13.35
N VAL A 69 10.65 -11.58 -12.83
CA VAL A 69 10.39 -11.01 -11.50
C VAL A 69 11.09 -11.86 -10.44
N ALA A 70 11.80 -11.21 -9.51
CA ALA A 70 12.61 -11.90 -8.51
C ALA A 70 11.77 -12.80 -7.59
N ILE A 71 10.63 -12.27 -7.08
CA ILE A 71 9.64 -13.02 -6.30
C ILE A 71 8.31 -12.89 -7.04
N GLY A 72 7.83 -13.99 -7.61
CA GLY A 72 6.67 -14.03 -8.48
C GLY A 72 5.34 -13.74 -7.80
N SER A 73 4.30 -13.60 -8.60
CA SER A 73 2.94 -13.36 -8.10
C SER A 73 2.48 -14.50 -7.21
N GLU A 74 1.84 -14.16 -6.08
CA GLU A 74 1.32 -15.11 -5.09
C GLU A 74 2.37 -16.08 -4.51
N ALA A 75 3.67 -15.80 -4.62
CA ALA A 75 4.73 -16.74 -4.25
C ALA A 75 4.60 -17.26 -2.81
N PHE A 76 4.15 -16.42 -1.88
CA PHE A 76 3.88 -16.74 -0.47
C PHE A 76 2.45 -16.38 -0.05
N TYR A 77 1.51 -16.40 -1.00
CA TYR A 77 0.11 -16.10 -0.71
C TYR A 77 -0.46 -17.11 0.28
N TYR A 78 -1.03 -16.62 1.39
CA TYR A 78 -1.64 -17.45 2.44
C TYR A 78 -0.72 -18.58 2.93
N SER A 79 0.55 -18.27 3.18
CA SER A 79 1.57 -19.26 3.60
C SER A 79 1.75 -19.37 5.11
N GLY A 80 1.00 -18.57 5.90
CA GLY A 80 1.13 -18.55 7.36
C GLY A 80 2.37 -17.79 7.88
N LEU A 81 3.01 -16.98 7.05
CA LEU A 81 4.21 -16.23 7.42
C LEU A 81 3.96 -15.28 8.60
N THR A 82 4.84 -15.38 9.59
CA THR A 82 4.96 -14.45 10.72
C THR A 82 6.19 -13.56 10.59
N LYS A 83 7.21 -14.04 9.85
CA LYS A 83 8.48 -13.34 9.68
C LYS A 83 9.08 -13.58 8.30
N VAL A 84 9.49 -12.50 7.65
CA VAL A 84 10.29 -12.52 6.42
C VAL A 84 11.55 -11.70 6.65
N THR A 85 12.70 -12.29 6.41
CA THR A 85 14.00 -11.62 6.47
C THR A 85 14.62 -11.64 5.08
N PHE A 86 15.03 -10.48 4.60
CA PHE A 86 15.84 -10.40 3.39
C PHE A 86 17.31 -10.30 3.79
N GLU A 87 18.15 -11.18 3.29
CA GLU A 87 19.61 -11.02 3.43
C GLU A 87 20.01 -9.74 2.67
N MET A 88 20.64 -8.82 3.40
CA MET A 88 21.19 -7.62 2.81
C MET A 88 22.51 -8.03 2.14
N GLY A 89 22.56 -7.92 0.82
CA GLY A 89 23.78 -8.14 0.04
C GLY A 89 24.90 -7.19 0.44
N GLY A 90 26.13 -7.52 0.05
CA GLY A 90 27.27 -6.62 0.22
C GLY A 90 27.06 -5.29 -0.53
N SER A 91 27.91 -4.30 -0.28
CA SER A 91 27.83 -2.95 -0.89
C SER A 91 27.85 -2.94 -2.43
N ALA A 92 28.25 -4.04 -3.06
CA ALA A 92 28.26 -4.22 -4.51
C ALA A 92 26.95 -4.83 -5.06
N ASP A 93 26.02 -5.29 -4.21
CA ASP A 93 24.77 -5.93 -4.66
C ASP A 93 23.69 -4.87 -4.85
N THR A 94 23.73 -4.24 -6.02
CA THR A 94 22.74 -3.24 -6.46
C THR A 94 21.70 -3.82 -7.41
N ALA A 95 21.70 -5.12 -7.65
CA ALA A 95 20.78 -5.75 -8.59
C ALA A 95 19.33 -5.60 -8.11
N PRO A 96 18.40 -5.14 -8.98
CA PRO A 96 17.03 -4.85 -8.60
C PRO A 96 16.29 -6.08 -8.06
N LEU A 97 15.36 -5.85 -7.12
CA LEU A 97 14.43 -6.85 -6.61
C LEU A 97 13.02 -6.35 -6.86
N THR A 98 12.21 -7.14 -7.53
CA THR A 98 10.78 -6.86 -7.72
C THR A 98 9.94 -7.94 -7.05
N LEU A 99 8.83 -7.50 -6.46
CA LEU A 99 7.81 -8.35 -5.86
C LEU A 99 6.60 -8.38 -6.78
N GLY A 100 6.14 -9.57 -7.15
CA GLY A 100 4.95 -9.77 -7.94
C GLY A 100 3.66 -9.48 -7.18
N GLU A 101 2.55 -9.40 -7.90
CA GLU A 101 1.24 -9.16 -7.32
C GLU A 101 0.89 -10.21 -6.26
N ASN A 102 0.36 -9.79 -5.11
CA ASN A 102 -0.02 -10.67 -3.99
C ASN A 102 1.12 -11.57 -3.45
N ALA A 103 2.39 -11.25 -3.72
CA ALA A 103 3.52 -12.15 -3.41
C ALA A 103 3.56 -12.57 -1.94
N PHE A 104 3.17 -11.71 -1.00
CA PHE A 104 3.08 -12.00 0.43
C PHE A 104 1.66 -11.82 0.99
N ALA A 105 0.65 -11.65 0.15
CA ALA A 105 -0.70 -11.34 0.61
C ALA A 105 -1.31 -12.44 1.48
N SER A 106 -2.28 -12.06 2.32
CA SER A 106 -3.02 -12.96 3.23
C SER A 106 -2.18 -13.65 4.31
N ASN A 107 -1.05 -13.06 4.70
CA ASN A 107 -0.27 -13.48 5.87
C ASN A 107 -0.60 -12.56 7.06
N SER A 108 -1.74 -12.78 7.70
CA SER A 108 -2.28 -11.89 8.74
C SER A 108 -1.42 -11.77 10.00
N SER A 109 -0.51 -12.72 10.23
CA SER A 109 0.44 -12.72 11.34
C SER A 109 1.76 -12.01 11.02
N LEU A 110 1.98 -11.59 9.78
CA LEU A 110 3.14 -10.79 9.37
C LEU A 110 2.87 -9.32 9.74
N THR A 111 3.50 -8.84 10.83
CA THR A 111 3.22 -7.52 11.42
C THR A 111 4.26 -6.46 11.11
N GLU A 112 5.48 -6.86 10.83
CA GLU A 112 6.59 -5.98 10.49
C GLU A 112 7.37 -6.54 9.30
N LEU A 113 7.93 -5.66 8.48
CA LEU A 113 8.72 -6.06 7.33
C LEU A 113 9.83 -5.06 7.03
N ILE A 114 11.06 -5.58 6.87
CA ILE A 114 12.20 -4.80 6.39
C ILE A 114 12.50 -5.26 4.97
N LEU A 115 12.31 -4.38 4.00
CA LEU A 115 12.62 -4.61 2.59
C LEU A 115 14.00 -4.05 2.24
N PRO A 116 14.74 -4.69 1.33
CA PRO A 116 16.04 -4.19 0.92
C PRO A 116 15.93 -2.95 0.02
N ALA A 117 16.88 -2.02 0.16
CA ALA A 117 16.94 -0.75 -0.59
C ALA A 117 17.25 -0.91 -2.09
N ARG A 118 17.10 -2.11 -2.65
CA ARG A 118 17.19 -2.40 -4.09
C ARG A 118 15.83 -2.74 -4.71
N LEU A 119 14.76 -2.42 -3.97
CA LEU A 119 13.41 -2.64 -4.42
C LEU A 119 13.09 -1.74 -5.62
N ALA A 120 12.63 -2.33 -6.72
CA ALA A 120 12.42 -1.63 -7.98
C ALA A 120 11.29 -2.25 -8.79
N SER A 121 10.80 -1.50 -9.76
CA SER A 121 9.90 -2.01 -10.80
C SER A 121 10.66 -2.92 -11.78
N PHE A 122 9.95 -3.82 -12.45
CA PHE A 122 10.46 -4.69 -13.48
C PHE A 122 9.54 -4.64 -14.70
N THR A 123 10.12 -4.44 -15.87
CA THR A 123 9.40 -4.53 -17.15
C THR A 123 9.91 -5.75 -17.92
N ASP A 124 9.01 -6.66 -18.24
CA ASP A 124 9.34 -7.87 -19.00
C ASP A 124 9.56 -7.59 -20.50
N ALA A 125 9.99 -8.60 -21.23
CA ALA A 125 10.25 -8.50 -22.68
C ALA A 125 8.98 -8.21 -23.52
N SER A 126 7.79 -8.40 -22.94
CA SER A 126 6.50 -8.09 -23.56
C SER A 126 6.01 -6.67 -23.25
N GLY A 127 6.77 -5.91 -22.44
CA GLY A 127 6.42 -4.55 -22.02
C GLY A 127 5.50 -4.46 -20.82
N ASN A 128 5.21 -5.57 -20.09
CA ASN A 128 4.43 -5.54 -18.88
C ASN A 128 5.31 -5.07 -17.71
N THR A 129 4.85 -4.05 -16.98
CA THR A 129 5.57 -3.52 -15.83
C THR A 129 4.92 -4.00 -14.54
N VAL A 130 5.73 -4.57 -13.65
CA VAL A 130 5.37 -4.93 -12.27
C VAL A 130 6.09 -3.98 -11.33
N ALA A 131 5.34 -3.24 -10.54
CA ALA A 131 5.87 -2.34 -9.52
C ALA A 131 5.42 -2.81 -8.13
N PRO A 132 6.32 -2.93 -7.15
CA PRO A 132 6.03 -3.51 -5.83
C PRO A 132 4.87 -2.83 -5.09
N PHE A 133 4.65 -1.54 -5.33
CA PHE A 133 3.60 -0.75 -4.70
C PHE A 133 2.57 -0.20 -5.70
N ALA A 134 2.47 -0.80 -6.89
CA ALA A 134 1.36 -0.50 -7.79
C ALA A 134 0.03 -0.93 -7.16
N ASN A 135 -1.03 -0.21 -7.46
CA ASN A 135 -2.39 -0.52 -7.03
C ASN A 135 -2.56 -0.72 -5.51
N GLY A 136 -1.85 0.10 -4.69
CA GLY A 136 -1.97 0.07 -3.23
C GLY A 136 -1.36 -1.17 -2.61
N ALA A 137 -0.22 -1.58 -3.14
CA ALA A 137 0.57 -2.71 -2.64
C ALA A 137 -0.25 -3.98 -2.43
N SER A 138 -0.89 -4.47 -3.48
CA SER A 138 -1.52 -5.80 -3.50
C SER A 138 -0.58 -6.89 -2.96
N VAL A 139 0.73 -6.68 -3.10
CA VAL A 139 1.80 -7.53 -2.56
C VAL A 139 1.58 -7.93 -1.10
N PHE A 140 1.04 -7.01 -0.26
CA PHE A 140 0.84 -7.20 1.18
C PHE A 140 -0.62 -7.17 1.61
N ASN A 141 -1.55 -7.29 0.67
CA ASN A 141 -2.97 -7.25 0.98
C ASN A 141 -3.35 -8.36 1.98
N GLY A 142 -4.06 -8.01 3.06
CA GLY A 142 -4.44 -8.96 4.11
C GLY A 142 -3.30 -9.41 5.03
N CYS A 143 -2.10 -8.78 4.97
CA CYS A 143 -1.09 -8.89 6.02
C CYS A 143 -1.48 -8.05 7.24
N GLY A 144 -0.96 -8.45 8.42
CA GLY A 144 -1.14 -7.71 9.68
C GLY A 144 -0.17 -6.52 9.85
N LEU A 145 0.43 -6.02 8.79
CA LEU A 145 1.51 -5.03 8.85
C LEU A 145 1.09 -3.74 9.56
N THR A 146 1.89 -3.38 10.56
CA THR A 146 1.83 -2.11 11.29
C THR A 146 2.99 -1.18 10.92
N ASP A 147 4.09 -1.75 10.47
CA ASP A 147 5.31 -1.04 10.09
C ASP A 147 5.97 -1.68 8.88
N ILE A 148 6.54 -0.86 8.02
CA ILE A 148 7.37 -1.31 6.91
C ILE A 148 8.58 -0.39 6.76
N ARG A 149 9.77 -0.98 6.65
CA ARG A 149 11.02 -0.26 6.49
C ARG A 149 11.74 -0.68 5.24
N ILE A 150 12.41 0.26 4.61
CA ILE A 150 13.29 0.01 3.47
C ILE A 150 14.71 0.38 3.93
N GLU A 151 15.58 -0.61 3.98
CA GLU A 151 16.92 -0.47 4.57
C GLU A 151 17.99 -1.11 3.68
N GLY A 152 19.26 -0.76 3.95
CA GLY A 152 20.44 -1.34 3.29
C GLY A 152 21.02 -0.44 2.20
N ASN A 153 21.92 -1.01 1.41
CA ASN A 153 22.61 -0.34 0.33
C ASN A 153 21.89 -0.58 -1.00
N GLY A 154 21.88 0.43 -1.85
CA GLY A 154 21.31 0.36 -3.20
C GLY A 154 20.52 1.62 -3.58
N THR A 155 20.16 1.71 -4.84
CA THR A 155 19.24 2.72 -5.36
C THR A 155 17.84 2.11 -5.40
N SER A 156 17.00 2.51 -4.46
CA SER A 156 15.59 2.13 -4.47
C SER A 156 14.75 3.21 -5.17
N GLU A 157 13.72 2.78 -5.86
CA GLU A 157 12.64 3.69 -6.29
C GLU A 157 11.79 4.16 -5.11
N TYR A 158 11.96 3.54 -3.93
CA TYR A 158 11.15 3.74 -2.74
C TYR A 158 11.98 4.00 -1.49
N VAL A 159 11.38 4.74 -0.57
CA VAL A 159 11.92 4.99 0.78
C VAL A 159 10.80 4.80 1.80
N SER A 160 11.17 4.48 3.04
CA SER A 160 10.22 4.46 4.15
C SER A 160 10.48 5.60 5.13
N LYS A 161 9.41 6.18 5.64
CA LYS A 161 9.43 7.17 6.71
C LYS A 161 8.26 6.91 7.65
N ASP A 162 8.55 6.78 8.94
CA ASP A 162 7.55 6.51 9.98
C ASP A 162 6.66 5.28 9.67
N GLY A 163 7.25 4.23 9.06
CA GLY A 163 6.57 3.00 8.69
C GLY A 163 5.64 3.09 7.49
N VAL A 164 5.73 4.15 6.72
CA VAL A 164 4.96 4.41 5.48
C VAL A 164 5.92 4.48 4.31
N VAL A 165 5.51 4.03 3.13
CA VAL A 165 6.35 3.96 1.93
C VAL A 165 6.03 5.10 0.97
N TYR A 166 7.09 5.71 0.47
CA TYR A 166 7.06 6.79 -0.50
C TYR A 166 7.96 6.46 -1.70
N THR A 167 7.75 7.13 -2.81
CA THR A 167 8.78 7.20 -3.86
C THR A 167 10.01 7.94 -3.34
N THR A 168 11.18 7.64 -3.89
CA THR A 168 12.41 8.37 -3.60
C THR A 168 12.19 9.86 -3.85
N GLY A 169 12.67 10.72 -2.91
CA GLY A 169 12.37 12.16 -2.92
C GLY A 169 11.05 12.54 -2.22
N LEU A 170 10.32 11.57 -1.66
CA LEU A 170 9.05 11.76 -0.94
C LEU A 170 7.92 12.39 -1.78
N GLU A 171 8.00 12.34 -3.11
CA GLU A 171 7.00 13.00 -3.96
C GLU A 171 5.61 12.32 -3.92
N THR A 172 5.60 10.99 -3.83
CA THR A 172 4.34 10.23 -3.76
C THR A 172 4.33 9.31 -2.55
N LEU A 173 3.29 9.38 -1.73
CA LEU A 173 2.99 8.34 -0.75
C LEU A 173 2.34 7.17 -1.48
N VAL A 174 2.99 6.00 -1.47
CA VAL A 174 2.54 4.84 -2.26
C VAL A 174 1.89 3.75 -1.43
N TYR A 175 2.25 3.63 -0.15
CA TYR A 175 1.67 2.59 0.71
C TYR A 175 1.76 2.92 2.20
N CYS A 176 0.65 2.79 2.89
CA CYS A 176 0.55 2.77 4.34
C CYS A 176 0.08 1.37 4.78
N PRO A 177 0.78 0.72 5.74
CA PRO A 177 0.35 -0.56 6.27
C PRO A 177 -1.09 -0.54 6.79
N SER A 178 -1.89 -1.55 6.42
CA SER A 178 -3.33 -1.57 6.68
C SER A 178 -3.71 -1.69 8.17
N TYR A 179 -2.79 -2.14 9.02
CA TYR A 179 -2.96 -2.23 10.47
C TYR A 179 -2.24 -1.11 11.24
N LYS A 180 -1.70 -0.10 10.56
CA LYS A 180 -1.11 1.07 11.21
C LYS A 180 -2.13 1.78 12.07
N THR A 181 -1.71 2.14 13.30
CA THR A 181 -2.52 2.86 14.30
C THR A 181 -2.07 4.30 14.45
N GLY A 182 -2.87 5.10 15.16
CA GLY A 182 -2.54 6.49 15.47
C GLY A 182 -2.66 7.42 14.26
N THR A 183 -1.83 8.45 14.23
CA THR A 183 -1.87 9.49 13.20
C THR A 183 -0.65 9.42 12.29
N VAL A 184 -0.87 9.48 10.98
CA VAL A 184 0.19 9.61 9.98
C VAL A 184 0.35 11.08 9.59
N THR A 185 1.57 11.59 9.72
CA THR A 185 1.93 12.94 9.24
C THR A 185 2.51 12.85 7.83
N ILE A 186 1.83 13.46 6.87
CA ILE A 186 2.28 13.54 5.48
C ILE A 186 3.34 14.64 5.35
N PRO A 187 4.57 14.33 4.92
CA PRO A 187 5.62 15.33 4.70
C PRO A 187 5.19 16.41 3.71
N ALA A 188 5.73 17.62 3.87
CA ALA A 188 5.36 18.76 3.03
C ALA A 188 5.75 18.59 1.55
N GLU A 189 6.77 17.80 1.28
CA GLU A 189 7.29 17.48 -0.05
C GLU A 189 6.35 16.59 -0.87
N VAL A 190 5.43 15.88 -0.20
CA VAL A 190 4.51 14.96 -0.87
C VAL A 190 3.55 15.74 -1.76
N ARG A 191 3.58 15.42 -3.05
CA ARG A 191 2.73 16.03 -4.09
C ARG A 191 1.49 15.20 -4.41
N LYS A 192 1.55 13.90 -4.11
CA LYS A 192 0.49 12.96 -4.44
C LYS A 192 0.33 11.89 -3.35
N ILE A 193 -0.91 11.66 -2.95
CA ILE A 193 -1.30 10.40 -2.29
C ILE A 193 -1.65 9.42 -3.40
N GLY A 194 -0.90 8.33 -3.51
CA GLY A 194 -1.04 7.33 -4.56
C GLY A 194 -2.40 6.62 -4.56
N GLU A 195 -2.72 5.95 -5.67
CA GLU A 195 -3.89 5.08 -5.74
C GLU A 195 -3.83 4.03 -4.62
N LYS A 196 -4.93 3.87 -3.87
CA LYS A 196 -5.05 2.92 -2.75
C LYS A 196 -3.97 3.03 -1.67
N ALA A 197 -3.29 4.15 -1.53
CA ALA A 197 -2.14 4.30 -0.63
C ALA A 197 -2.47 4.03 0.85
N PHE A 198 -3.68 4.32 1.31
CA PHE A 198 -4.22 3.97 2.64
C PHE A 198 -5.37 2.95 2.55
N TYR A 199 -5.35 2.10 1.52
CA TYR A 199 -6.44 1.14 1.29
C TYR A 199 -6.63 0.21 2.49
N GLN A 200 -7.85 0.22 3.05
CA GLN A 200 -8.22 -0.58 4.23
C GLN A 200 -7.38 -0.31 5.50
N CYS A 201 -6.84 0.89 5.67
CA CYS A 201 -6.19 1.29 6.93
C CYS A 201 -7.24 1.49 8.03
N GLN A 202 -7.84 0.36 8.48
CA GLN A 202 -9.03 0.36 9.35
C GLN A 202 -8.77 0.88 10.76
N LYS A 203 -7.50 0.86 11.21
CA LYS A 203 -7.09 1.29 12.57
C LYS A 203 -6.43 2.66 12.58
N LEU A 204 -6.30 3.30 11.41
CA LEU A 204 -5.72 4.63 11.29
C LEU A 204 -6.68 5.67 11.87
N GLU A 205 -6.22 6.40 12.89
CA GLU A 205 -7.05 7.36 13.64
C GLU A 205 -7.04 8.75 13.01
N GLY A 206 -5.95 9.13 12.34
CA GLY A 206 -5.82 10.44 11.73
C GLY A 206 -4.77 10.51 10.62
N VAL A 207 -4.94 11.50 9.76
CA VAL A 207 -3.95 11.90 8.75
C VAL A 207 -3.81 13.41 8.81
N VAL A 208 -2.57 13.88 8.97
CA VAL A 208 -2.26 15.31 9.05
C VAL A 208 -1.24 15.66 7.97
N PHE A 209 -1.50 16.68 7.20
CA PHE A 209 -0.55 17.22 6.25
C PHE A 209 0.36 18.25 6.93
N ALA A 210 1.67 18.13 6.77
CA ALA A 210 2.61 19.08 7.34
C ALA A 210 2.37 20.50 6.80
N SER A 211 2.73 21.50 7.59
CA SER A 211 2.64 22.91 7.17
C SER A 211 3.41 23.14 5.87
N GLY A 212 2.83 23.89 4.95
CA GLY A 212 3.39 24.11 3.62
C GLY A 212 3.27 22.92 2.67
N SER A 213 2.34 22.00 2.94
CA SER A 213 2.08 20.82 2.09
C SER A 213 1.91 21.21 0.62
N GLN A 214 2.59 20.48 -0.25
CA GLN A 214 2.53 20.62 -1.71
C GLN A 214 1.62 19.55 -2.34
N CYS A 215 0.84 18.81 -1.55
CA CYS A 215 -0.03 17.75 -2.05
C CYS A 215 -1.07 18.33 -3.00
N ALA A 216 -1.04 17.91 -4.26
CA ALA A 216 -1.91 18.40 -5.33
C ALA A 216 -2.97 17.37 -5.76
N GLU A 217 -2.75 16.10 -5.44
CA GLU A 217 -3.61 15.01 -5.91
C GLU A 217 -3.84 13.96 -4.82
N ILE A 218 -5.10 13.54 -4.67
CA ILE A 218 -5.52 12.35 -3.93
C ILE A 218 -5.93 11.29 -4.96
N GLY A 219 -5.22 10.16 -4.98
CA GLY A 219 -5.44 9.07 -5.93
C GLY A 219 -6.76 8.33 -5.71
N ALA A 220 -7.16 7.56 -6.72
CA ALA A 220 -8.36 6.73 -6.65
C ALA A 220 -8.26 5.75 -5.48
N LYS A 221 -9.35 5.62 -4.71
CA LYS A 221 -9.45 4.72 -3.55
C LYS A 221 -8.36 4.92 -2.50
N ALA A 222 -7.73 6.12 -2.45
CA ALA A 222 -6.60 6.38 -1.58
C ALA A 222 -6.90 6.08 -0.11
N PHE A 223 -8.08 6.40 0.39
CA PHE A 223 -8.54 6.15 1.76
C PHE A 223 -9.73 5.17 1.82
N TYR A 224 -9.84 4.29 0.82
CA TYR A 224 -10.93 3.32 0.75
C TYR A 224 -11.01 2.46 2.01
N ARG A 225 -12.17 2.48 2.71
CA ARG A 225 -12.42 1.73 3.98
C ARG A 225 -11.48 2.06 5.14
N CYS A 226 -11.04 3.30 5.27
CA CYS A 226 -10.35 3.78 6.48
C CYS A 226 -11.38 3.97 7.60
N TYR A 227 -11.75 2.87 8.29
CA TYR A 227 -12.84 2.87 9.27
C TYR A 227 -12.53 3.62 10.57
N GLY A 228 -11.25 3.87 10.90
CA GLY A 228 -10.84 4.61 12.08
C GLY A 228 -10.73 6.12 11.87
N LEU A 229 -10.76 6.59 10.62
CA LEU A 229 -10.58 8.00 10.28
C LEU A 229 -11.87 8.77 10.56
N THR A 230 -11.83 9.67 11.55
CA THR A 230 -13.00 10.45 11.99
C THR A 230 -13.09 11.83 11.38
N GLU A 231 -11.94 12.43 11.07
CA GLU A 231 -11.86 13.74 10.43
C GLU A 231 -10.67 13.82 9.46
N LEU A 232 -10.80 14.66 8.45
CA LEU A 232 -9.70 14.94 7.52
C LEU A 232 -9.82 16.37 7.00
N VAL A 233 -8.70 17.09 7.08
CA VAL A 233 -8.52 18.41 6.47
C VAL A 233 -7.52 18.27 5.32
N LEU A 234 -7.98 18.49 4.10
CA LEU A 234 -7.11 18.48 2.92
C LEU A 234 -6.41 19.83 2.77
N PRO A 235 -5.10 19.84 2.40
CA PRO A 235 -4.37 21.09 2.16
C PRO A 235 -4.89 21.83 0.93
N ASP A 236 -4.86 23.14 0.95
CA ASP A 236 -5.39 24.02 -0.11
C ASP A 236 -4.75 23.80 -1.49
N SER A 237 -3.58 23.17 -1.54
CA SER A 237 -2.89 22.77 -2.76
C SER A 237 -3.57 21.64 -3.53
N VAL A 238 -4.45 20.85 -2.89
CA VAL A 238 -5.13 19.73 -3.55
C VAL A 238 -6.15 20.27 -4.56
N GLY A 239 -5.91 19.97 -5.84
CA GLY A 239 -6.79 20.33 -6.96
C GLY A 239 -7.55 19.16 -7.54
N VAL A 240 -7.10 17.92 -7.26
CA VAL A 240 -7.70 16.69 -7.82
C VAL A 240 -7.93 15.67 -6.70
N ILE A 241 -9.15 15.16 -6.63
CA ILE A 241 -9.56 14.03 -5.79
C ILE A 241 -10.20 13.02 -6.74
N ASN A 242 -9.57 11.85 -6.86
CA ASN A 242 -10.02 10.83 -7.79
C ASN A 242 -11.15 9.96 -7.19
N GLU A 243 -11.75 9.13 -8.05
CA GLU A 243 -12.92 8.30 -7.73
C GLU A 243 -12.74 7.46 -6.45
N ASP A 244 -13.81 7.31 -5.68
CA ASP A 244 -13.87 6.50 -4.47
C ASP A 244 -12.79 6.83 -3.43
N ALA A 245 -12.14 8.01 -3.48
CA ALA A 245 -11.01 8.35 -2.64
C ALA A 245 -11.26 8.07 -1.15
N PHE A 246 -12.47 8.35 -0.65
CA PHE A 246 -12.90 8.13 0.73
C PHE A 246 -14.06 7.13 0.84
N PHE A 247 -14.23 6.26 -0.17
CA PHE A 247 -15.34 5.29 -0.19
C PHE A 247 -15.37 4.45 1.10
N GLN A 248 -16.56 4.38 1.73
CA GLN A 248 -16.77 3.63 2.97
C GLN A 248 -15.85 4.03 4.14
N CYS A 249 -15.44 5.28 4.26
CA CYS A 249 -14.87 5.81 5.50
C CYS A 249 -15.99 5.98 6.53
N LYS A 250 -16.44 4.85 7.14
CA LYS A 250 -17.67 4.78 7.93
C LYS A 250 -17.67 5.62 9.20
N ALA A 251 -16.50 5.92 9.78
CA ALA A 251 -16.37 6.77 10.96
C ALA A 251 -16.10 8.25 10.63
N LEU A 252 -15.94 8.60 9.35
CA LEU A 252 -15.62 9.96 8.94
C LEU A 252 -16.83 10.89 9.20
N VAL A 253 -16.71 11.76 10.21
CA VAL A 253 -17.73 12.72 10.60
C VAL A 253 -17.55 14.06 9.87
N SER A 254 -16.29 14.46 9.63
CA SER A 254 -15.94 15.75 9.06
C SER A 254 -14.88 15.63 7.97
N LEU A 255 -15.16 16.19 6.80
CA LEU A 255 -14.21 16.36 5.71
C LEU A 255 -14.15 17.84 5.32
N THR A 256 -12.93 18.42 5.29
CA THR A 256 -12.71 19.77 4.78
C THR A 256 -12.10 19.72 3.39
N LEU A 257 -12.86 20.19 2.41
CA LEU A 257 -12.44 20.31 1.02
C LEU A 257 -11.44 21.47 0.84
N PRO A 258 -10.42 21.31 0.00
CA PRO A 258 -9.35 22.30 -0.20
C PRO A 258 -9.78 23.46 -1.10
N ALA A 259 -9.05 24.58 -1.00
CA ALA A 259 -9.27 25.74 -1.85
C ALA A 259 -8.98 25.47 -3.34
N GLY A 260 -8.03 24.59 -3.63
CA GLY A 260 -7.62 24.25 -5.00
C GLY A 260 -8.64 23.41 -5.78
N LEU A 261 -9.63 22.81 -5.10
CA LEU A 261 -10.63 21.98 -5.76
C LEU A 261 -11.60 22.82 -6.58
N THR A 262 -11.73 22.50 -7.88
CA THR A 262 -12.62 23.25 -8.81
C THR A 262 -13.85 22.46 -9.26
N SER A 263 -13.86 21.15 -9.01
CA SER A 263 -15.00 20.27 -9.29
C SER A 263 -15.20 19.30 -8.14
N PHE A 264 -16.44 18.91 -7.89
CA PHE A 264 -16.78 17.95 -6.83
C PHE A 264 -17.58 16.81 -7.43
N ASP A 265 -17.07 15.59 -7.26
CA ASP A 265 -17.77 14.36 -7.60
C ASP A 265 -18.21 13.66 -6.32
N PRO A 266 -19.52 13.45 -6.09
CA PRO A 266 -20.01 12.75 -4.90
C PRO A 266 -19.46 11.33 -4.70
N SER A 267 -18.96 10.66 -5.73
CA SER A 267 -18.39 9.33 -5.64
C SER A 267 -17.21 9.26 -4.65
N ILE A 268 -16.49 10.38 -4.47
CA ILE A 268 -15.32 10.45 -3.58
C ILE A 268 -15.67 10.13 -2.12
N ILE A 269 -16.90 10.39 -1.67
CA ILE A 269 -17.39 10.19 -0.29
C ILE A 269 -18.53 9.17 -0.21
N ASN A 270 -18.71 8.36 -1.23
CA ASN A 270 -19.80 7.39 -1.27
C ASN A 270 -19.71 6.40 -0.08
N ALA A 271 -20.87 6.14 0.55
CA ALA A 271 -21.00 5.26 1.73
C ALA A 271 -20.19 5.71 2.98
N CYS A 272 -19.92 7.01 3.14
CA CYS A 272 -19.43 7.62 4.38
C CYS A 272 -20.62 7.83 5.33
N GLU A 273 -21.05 6.77 6.02
CA GLU A 273 -22.32 6.72 6.77
C GLU A 273 -22.39 7.71 7.95
N ALA A 274 -21.24 8.11 8.52
CA ALA A 274 -21.17 9.06 9.64
C ALA A 274 -20.93 10.51 9.21
N LEU A 275 -20.76 10.79 7.91
CA LEU A 275 -20.36 12.12 7.46
C LEU A 275 -21.50 13.12 7.65
N GLN A 276 -21.28 14.10 8.52
CA GLN A 276 -22.23 15.17 8.87
C GLN A 276 -21.74 16.54 8.40
N ASN A 277 -20.43 16.74 8.33
CA ASN A 277 -19.82 18.02 8.05
C ASN A 277 -18.95 17.94 6.78
N LEU A 278 -19.46 18.46 5.69
CA LEU A 278 -18.68 18.69 4.47
C LEU A 278 -18.28 20.17 4.45
N ASN A 279 -17.10 20.45 5.00
CA ASN A 279 -16.58 21.80 5.11
C ASN A 279 -15.79 22.19 3.84
N VAL A 280 -15.54 23.48 3.68
CA VAL A 280 -14.73 24.03 2.59
C VAL A 280 -13.74 25.04 3.15
N SER A 281 -12.49 25.01 2.69
CA SER A 281 -11.49 26.01 3.03
C SER A 281 -12.03 27.44 2.75
N ALA A 282 -11.78 28.36 3.69
CA ALA A 282 -12.17 29.77 3.54
C ALA A 282 -11.50 30.46 2.34
N ALA A 283 -10.40 29.89 1.81
CA ALA A 283 -9.71 30.40 0.62
C ALA A 283 -10.33 29.90 -0.70
N SER A 284 -11.31 29.00 -0.66
CA SER A 284 -11.95 28.46 -1.87
C SER A 284 -12.69 29.54 -2.67
N LYS A 285 -12.50 29.49 -3.99
CA LYS A 285 -13.19 30.36 -4.95
C LYS A 285 -14.27 29.60 -5.74
N SER A 286 -14.34 28.28 -5.58
CA SER A 286 -15.25 27.42 -6.34
C SER A 286 -16.46 27.00 -5.51
N PHE A 287 -16.25 26.75 -4.22
CA PHE A 287 -17.27 26.22 -3.33
C PHE A 287 -17.34 26.97 -1.99
N ARG A 288 -18.49 26.85 -1.34
CA ARG A 288 -18.69 27.19 0.06
C ARG A 288 -19.57 26.17 0.74
N SER A 289 -19.39 25.98 2.02
CA SER A 289 -20.26 25.15 2.83
C SER A 289 -21.11 26.03 3.76
N VAL A 290 -22.39 25.73 3.85
CA VAL A 290 -23.30 26.32 4.85
C VAL A 290 -23.94 25.17 5.58
N ASP A 291 -23.71 25.08 6.90
CA ASP A 291 -24.21 24.00 7.76
C ASP A 291 -23.93 22.59 7.18
N GLY A 292 -22.76 22.38 6.57
CA GLY A 292 -22.35 21.10 5.98
C GLY A 292 -22.96 20.78 4.61
N VAL A 293 -23.71 21.71 4.01
CA VAL A 293 -24.25 21.60 2.65
C VAL A 293 -23.34 22.36 1.69
N LEU A 294 -23.01 21.74 0.57
CA LEU A 294 -22.08 22.31 -0.41
C LEU A 294 -22.81 23.11 -1.48
N PHE A 295 -22.38 24.34 -1.67
CA PHE A 295 -22.84 25.25 -2.70
C PHE A 295 -21.69 25.73 -3.59
N THR A 296 -22.00 26.26 -4.77
CA THR A 296 -21.07 27.12 -5.51
C THR A 296 -20.67 28.34 -4.66
N ALA A 297 -19.49 28.90 -4.91
CA ALA A 297 -18.95 30.00 -4.09
C ALA A 297 -19.89 31.22 -4.06
N ASP A 298 -20.62 31.52 -5.15
CA ASP A 298 -21.62 32.58 -5.22
C ASP A 298 -22.96 32.21 -4.56
N GLY A 299 -23.10 30.95 -4.14
CA GLY A 299 -24.28 30.42 -3.44
C GLY A 299 -25.53 30.26 -4.28
N LYS A 300 -25.41 30.32 -5.59
CA LYS A 300 -26.58 30.21 -6.46
C LYS A 300 -27.01 28.78 -6.76
N GLU A 301 -26.06 27.83 -6.65
CA GLU A 301 -26.32 26.44 -6.96
C GLU A 301 -26.00 25.56 -5.77
N LEU A 302 -26.90 24.63 -5.44
CA LEU A 302 -26.68 23.53 -4.53
C LEU A 302 -25.84 22.48 -5.28
N VAL A 303 -24.62 22.21 -4.79
CA VAL A 303 -23.71 21.22 -5.38
C VAL A 303 -23.95 19.84 -4.78
N TYR A 304 -24.06 19.77 -3.46
CA TYR A 304 -24.28 18.49 -2.78
C TYR A 304 -24.94 18.64 -1.41
N TYR A 305 -25.90 17.78 -1.14
CA TYR A 305 -26.56 17.62 0.15
C TYR A 305 -26.24 16.23 0.72
N LEU A 306 -25.71 16.19 1.94
CA LEU A 306 -25.32 14.92 2.57
C LEU A 306 -26.56 14.08 2.89
N PRO A 307 -26.65 12.82 2.39
CA PRO A 307 -27.77 11.92 2.67
C PRO A 307 -27.95 11.57 4.15
N THR A 308 -26.89 11.74 4.95
CA THR A 308 -26.86 11.46 6.38
C THR A 308 -27.54 12.53 7.23
N ARG A 309 -27.90 13.68 6.65
CA ARG A 309 -28.60 14.75 7.36
C ARG A 309 -30.08 14.46 7.47
N ALA A 310 -30.61 14.64 8.68
CA ALA A 310 -32.02 14.43 9.01
C ALA A 310 -32.85 15.72 8.99
N ASP A 311 -32.28 16.86 8.56
CA ASP A 311 -32.94 18.16 8.60
C ASP A 311 -34.09 18.22 7.60
N ALA A 312 -35.30 18.49 8.08
CA ALA A 312 -36.52 18.44 7.28
C ALA A 312 -36.76 19.68 6.41
N ALA A 313 -35.94 20.73 6.52
CA ALA A 313 -36.05 21.97 5.73
C ALA A 313 -34.69 22.64 5.57
N TYR A 314 -34.40 23.00 4.33
CA TYR A 314 -33.27 23.85 3.96
C TYR A 314 -33.74 25.01 3.10
#